data_5e57c94838374af33268636e1cabc663
#
_entry.id   5e57c94838374af33268636e1cabc663
#
_cell.length_a   1.000
_cell.length_b   1.000
_cell.length_c   1.000
_cell.angle_alpha   90.00
_cell.angle_beta   90.00
_cell.angle_gamma   90.00
#
_symmetry.space_group_name_H-M   'P 1'
#
loop_
_entity.id
_entity.type
_entity.pdbx_description
1 polymer ?
#
loop_
_entity_poly.entity_id
_entity_poly.type
_entity_poly.pdbx_seq_one_letter_code
_entity_poly.pdbx_strand_id
1 'polypeptide(L)'
;KVSSGETIIDGLLPSHSIGKSLVSYVTGHAICEGYISSVDEKISGWDVVENTLYEDQVLIDLLNMQAGDQKYVGEWFKPKRDNILKKNKKINVNMLRLHILMKDHFQGTKPSKPVYNYSALTTNIIMNYVIHKTGKDWKKLLHKVFNEHVKVKDNVYFSTTVKWTAEGSGRYSFYATRYDYLRIAKAMLDDWHNDTCAGKYLKTIYER
;
A
#
# COMPACT_ATOMS: atom_id res chain seq x y z
N LYS A 1 -26.22 25.10 14.04
CA LYS A 1 -26.53 23.92 13.19
C LYS A 1 -25.37 22.92 13.28
N VAL A 2 -25.40 22.09 14.31
CA VAL A 2 -24.37 21.10 14.61
C VAL A 2 -24.87 19.67 14.26
N SER A 3 -25.96 19.56 13.55
CA SER A 3 -26.60 18.25 13.28
C SER A 3 -25.94 17.39 12.20
N SER A 4 -24.96 17.92 11.45
CA SER A 4 -24.19 17.11 10.49
C SER A 4 -22.85 16.59 11.02
N GLY A 5 -22.43 17.06 12.19
CA GLY A 5 -21.16 16.67 12.80
C GLY A 5 -21.22 15.38 13.62
N GLU A 6 -22.34 15.12 14.28
CA GLU A 6 -22.46 13.94 15.16
C GLU A 6 -22.54 12.62 14.41
N THR A 7 -23.13 12.61 13.23
CA THR A 7 -23.21 11.39 12.39
C THR A 7 -21.87 10.97 11.79
N ILE A 8 -20.89 11.89 11.72
CA ILE A 8 -19.55 11.62 11.19
C ILE A 8 -18.62 11.10 12.30
N ILE A 9 -18.96 11.35 13.57
CA ILE A 9 -18.11 11.05 14.71
C ILE A 9 -17.89 9.54 14.90
N ASP A 10 -18.90 8.75 14.64
CA ASP A 10 -18.89 7.28 14.83
C ASP A 10 -18.81 6.50 13.51
N GLY A 11 -18.77 7.20 12.37
CA GLY A 11 -18.65 6.59 11.05
C GLY A 11 -17.21 6.27 10.66
N LEU A 12 -17.08 5.32 9.72
CA LEU A 12 -15.80 5.05 9.08
C LEU A 12 -15.43 6.18 8.12
N LEU A 13 -14.28 6.78 8.34
CA LEU A 13 -13.74 7.86 7.52
C LEU A 13 -12.68 7.30 6.57
N PRO A 14 -12.65 7.74 5.29
CA PRO A 14 -11.58 7.39 4.38
C PRO A 14 -10.27 8.11 4.77
N SER A 15 -9.17 7.38 4.72
CA SER A 15 -7.84 7.91 5.05
C SER A 15 -7.32 8.96 4.08
N HIS A 16 -7.87 9.00 2.86
CA HIS A 16 -7.22 9.74 1.78
C HIS A 16 -5.70 9.42 1.73
N SER A 17 -4.85 10.44 1.63
CA SER A 17 -3.40 10.25 1.51
C SER A 17 -2.71 9.71 2.76
N ILE A 18 -3.33 9.81 3.95
CA ILE A 18 -2.82 9.17 5.18
C ILE A 18 -2.71 7.64 4.98
N GLY A 19 -3.55 7.05 4.14
CA GLY A 19 -3.47 5.64 3.79
C GLY A 19 -2.11 5.20 3.25
N LYS A 20 -1.33 6.11 2.67
CA LYS A 20 0.03 5.81 2.21
C LYS A 20 0.97 5.52 3.38
N SER A 21 0.87 6.31 4.45
CA SER A 21 1.62 6.06 5.70
C SER A 21 1.19 4.76 6.37
N LEU A 22 -0.09 4.40 6.26
CA LEU A 22 -0.59 3.12 6.78
C LEU A 22 -0.07 1.92 5.97
N VAL A 23 0.04 2.05 4.64
CA VAL A 23 0.70 1.03 3.80
C VAL A 23 2.16 0.88 4.20
N SER A 24 2.88 2.00 4.41
CA SER A 24 4.25 1.97 4.90
C SER A 24 4.34 1.27 6.26
N TYR A 25 3.46 1.59 7.20
CA TYR A 25 3.44 0.95 8.52
C TYR A 25 3.22 -0.56 8.45
N VAL A 26 2.25 -1.02 7.64
CA VAL A 26 2.03 -2.46 7.40
C VAL A 26 3.24 -3.11 6.73
N THR A 27 3.93 -2.38 5.82
CA THR A 27 5.19 -2.86 5.21
C THR A 27 6.27 -3.07 6.27
N GLY A 28 6.41 -2.16 7.22
CA GLY A 28 7.32 -2.31 8.36
C GLY A 28 7.00 -3.56 9.17
N HIS A 29 5.74 -3.81 9.46
CA HIS A 29 5.33 -5.04 10.15
C HIS A 29 5.58 -6.29 9.29
N ALA A 30 5.39 -6.24 7.96
CA ALA A 30 5.74 -7.36 7.09
C ALA A 30 7.24 -7.69 7.13
N ILE A 31 8.09 -6.67 7.26
CA ILE A 31 9.54 -6.86 7.49
C ILE A 31 9.78 -7.50 8.86
N CYS A 32 9.14 -6.99 9.91
CA CYS A 32 9.29 -7.52 11.27
C CYS A 32 8.84 -8.98 11.41
N GLU A 33 7.85 -9.39 10.62
CA GLU A 33 7.36 -10.77 10.57
C GLU A 33 8.15 -11.67 9.60
N GLY A 34 9.17 -11.14 8.92
CA GLY A 34 10.04 -11.90 8.03
C GLY A 34 9.45 -12.21 6.65
N TYR A 35 8.32 -11.59 6.26
CA TYR A 35 7.77 -11.74 4.91
C TYR A 35 8.60 -10.98 3.87
N ILE A 36 9.21 -9.89 4.27
CA ILE A 36 10.12 -9.06 3.49
C ILE A 36 11.42 -8.94 4.28
N SER A 37 12.56 -9.07 3.62
CA SER A 37 13.85 -9.13 4.30
C SER A 37 14.28 -7.80 4.93
N SER A 38 14.07 -6.69 4.20
CA SER A 38 14.41 -5.34 4.66
C SER A 38 13.82 -4.29 3.71
N VAL A 39 14.01 -3.01 4.02
CA VAL A 39 13.70 -1.90 3.10
C VAL A 39 14.58 -1.90 1.84
N ASP A 40 15.71 -2.58 1.87
CA ASP A 40 16.63 -2.72 0.74
C ASP A 40 16.29 -3.91 -0.17
N GLU A 41 15.22 -4.65 0.14
CA GLU A 41 14.75 -5.73 -0.71
C GLU A 41 14.32 -5.20 -2.08
N LYS A 42 14.75 -5.90 -3.13
CA LYS A 42 14.32 -5.59 -4.50
C LYS A 42 12.97 -6.22 -4.78
N ILE A 43 12.13 -5.49 -5.50
CA ILE A 43 10.86 -6.02 -6.02
C ILE A 43 11.18 -6.89 -7.25
N SER A 44 11.52 -8.15 -6.99
CA SER A 44 11.91 -9.13 -8.01
C SER A 44 11.07 -10.40 -7.90
N GLY A 45 11.04 -11.22 -8.96
CA GLY A 45 10.32 -12.49 -8.97
C GLY A 45 8.81 -12.34 -8.83
N TRP A 46 8.26 -11.19 -9.20
CA TRP A 46 6.84 -10.89 -9.16
C TRP A 46 6.34 -10.51 -10.56
N ASP A 47 5.61 -11.41 -11.19
CA ASP A 47 5.14 -11.33 -12.58
C ASP A 47 4.33 -10.06 -12.91
N VAL A 48 3.71 -9.45 -11.90
CA VAL A 48 2.95 -8.21 -12.06
C VAL A 48 3.81 -7.06 -12.58
N VAL A 49 5.06 -6.96 -12.13
CA VAL A 49 5.98 -5.87 -12.50
C VAL A 49 7.07 -6.31 -13.50
N GLU A 50 7.05 -7.58 -13.91
CA GLU A 50 8.03 -8.14 -14.83
C GLU A 50 8.14 -7.31 -16.12
N ASN A 51 9.39 -7.01 -16.55
CA ASN A 51 9.73 -6.20 -17.71
C ASN A 51 9.08 -4.80 -17.69
N THR A 52 8.97 -4.20 -16.50
CA THR A 52 8.53 -2.82 -16.31
C THR A 52 9.59 -2.03 -15.55
N LEU A 53 9.44 -0.71 -15.49
CA LEU A 53 10.33 0.14 -14.69
C LEU A 53 10.33 -0.16 -13.18
N TYR A 54 9.35 -0.91 -12.70
CA TYR A 54 9.23 -1.28 -11.27
C TYR A 54 9.90 -2.60 -10.92
N GLU A 55 10.28 -3.40 -11.92
CA GLU A 55 11.08 -4.60 -11.70
C GLU A 55 12.45 -4.25 -11.14
N ASP A 56 12.90 -5.00 -10.14
CA ASP A 56 14.17 -4.81 -9.43
C ASP A 56 14.36 -3.44 -8.72
N GLN A 57 13.30 -2.65 -8.61
CA GLN A 57 13.33 -1.45 -7.76
C GLN A 57 13.54 -1.83 -6.29
N VAL A 58 14.31 -1.03 -5.60
CA VAL A 58 14.52 -1.20 -4.16
C VAL A 58 13.31 -0.66 -3.40
N LEU A 59 12.83 -1.40 -2.42
CA LEU A 59 11.59 -1.06 -1.70
C LEU A 59 11.62 0.34 -1.08
N ILE A 60 12.79 0.76 -0.54
CA ILE A 60 12.94 2.11 0.05
C ILE A 60 12.71 3.22 -0.98
N ASP A 61 13.16 3.04 -2.22
CA ASP A 61 12.97 4.05 -3.27
C ASP A 61 11.48 4.23 -3.59
N LEU A 62 10.72 3.13 -3.59
CA LEU A 62 9.27 3.21 -3.75
C LEU A 62 8.59 3.86 -2.54
N LEU A 63 9.00 3.51 -1.32
CA LEU A 63 8.48 4.10 -0.09
C LEU A 63 8.71 5.62 -0.06
N ASN A 64 9.84 6.08 -0.57
CA ASN A 64 10.20 7.49 -0.71
C ASN A 64 9.67 8.14 -1.99
N MET A 65 8.85 7.41 -2.78
CA MET A 65 8.29 7.91 -4.05
C MET A 65 9.36 8.36 -5.05
N GLN A 66 10.46 7.61 -5.14
CA GLN A 66 11.60 7.85 -6.00
C GLN A 66 11.79 6.73 -7.04
N ALA A 67 10.71 6.16 -7.53
CA ALA A 67 10.74 5.06 -8.49
C ALA A 67 11.29 5.43 -9.88
N GLY A 68 11.61 6.69 -10.14
CA GLY A 68 12.05 7.11 -11.48
C GLY A 68 10.96 7.02 -12.53
N ASP A 69 9.69 7.08 -12.11
CA ASP A 69 8.49 6.90 -12.95
C ASP A 69 7.89 8.19 -13.50
N GLN A 70 8.49 9.36 -13.20
CA GLN A 70 7.95 10.68 -13.51
C GLN A 70 7.68 10.93 -15.00
N LYS A 71 8.30 10.17 -15.90
CA LYS A 71 7.99 10.25 -17.35
C LYS A 71 6.68 9.60 -17.72
N TYR A 72 6.19 8.67 -16.92
CA TYR A 72 5.03 7.84 -17.20
C TYR A 72 3.87 8.14 -16.27
N VAL A 73 4.16 8.63 -15.08
CA VAL A 73 3.17 8.84 -14.01
C VAL A 73 3.20 10.29 -13.58
N GLY A 74 2.23 11.08 -14.03
CA GLY A 74 2.00 12.43 -13.52
C GLY A 74 1.13 12.40 -12.25
N GLU A 75 1.02 13.54 -11.57
CA GLU A 75 0.23 13.71 -10.33
C GLU A 75 -1.21 13.16 -10.46
N TRP A 76 -1.81 13.31 -11.63
CA TRP A 76 -3.18 12.89 -11.94
C TRP A 76 -3.25 11.68 -12.86
N PHE A 77 -2.24 10.80 -12.84
CA PHE A 77 -2.25 9.61 -13.66
C PHE A 77 -3.51 8.77 -13.39
N LYS A 78 -4.38 8.75 -14.39
CA LYS A 78 -5.59 7.93 -14.41
C LYS A 78 -5.57 7.07 -15.67
N PRO A 79 -5.26 5.78 -15.56
CA PRO A 79 -5.34 4.88 -16.72
C PRO A 79 -6.77 4.87 -17.27
N LYS A 80 -6.92 4.90 -18.58
CA LYS A 80 -8.23 4.83 -19.24
C LYS A 80 -8.92 3.52 -18.86
N ARG A 81 -9.97 3.63 -18.06
CA ARG A 81 -10.68 2.54 -17.39
C ARG A 81 -11.31 1.54 -18.35
N ASP A 82 -11.67 1.97 -19.57
CA ASP A 82 -12.57 1.22 -20.45
C ASP A 82 -11.87 0.15 -21.29
N ASN A 83 -10.57 0.28 -21.57
CA ASN A 83 -9.82 -0.70 -22.35
C ASN A 83 -9.39 -1.92 -21.53
N ILE A 84 -9.24 -1.75 -20.23
CA ILE A 84 -8.71 -2.76 -19.32
C ILE A 84 -9.73 -3.88 -19.08
N LEU A 85 -11.01 -3.54 -18.94
CA LEU A 85 -12.06 -4.51 -18.60
C LEU A 85 -12.57 -5.32 -19.79
N LYS A 86 -12.40 -4.82 -21.03
CA LYS A 86 -12.93 -5.47 -22.23
C LYS A 86 -12.04 -6.60 -22.77
N LYS A 87 -10.74 -6.56 -22.51
CA LYS A 87 -9.76 -7.50 -23.10
C LYS A 87 -9.59 -8.84 -22.37
N ASN A 88 -9.96 -8.96 -21.07
CA ASN A 88 -9.53 -10.11 -20.28
C ASN A 88 -10.65 -10.78 -19.47
N LYS A 89 -11.41 -11.64 -20.12
CA LYS A 89 -12.47 -12.46 -19.47
C LYS A 89 -11.96 -13.68 -18.66
N LYS A 90 -10.66 -13.97 -18.65
CA LYS A 90 -10.12 -15.27 -18.15
C LYS A 90 -9.01 -15.18 -17.10
N ILE A 91 -8.71 -14.01 -16.52
CA ILE A 91 -7.59 -13.88 -15.59
C ILE A 91 -8.11 -13.89 -14.14
N ASN A 92 -7.41 -14.62 -13.28
CA ASN A 92 -7.68 -14.65 -11.84
C ASN A 92 -7.80 -13.25 -11.26
N VAL A 93 -8.84 -12.98 -10.50
CA VAL A 93 -9.29 -11.64 -10.11
C VAL A 93 -8.32 -10.91 -9.17
N ASN A 94 -7.39 -11.67 -8.58
CA ASN A 94 -6.40 -11.14 -7.63
C ASN A 94 -5.30 -10.36 -8.34
N MET A 95 -5.10 -9.13 -7.94
CA MET A 95 -4.14 -8.19 -8.54
C MET A 95 -4.40 -7.86 -10.02
N LEU A 96 -5.51 -8.32 -10.59
CA LEU A 96 -5.79 -8.20 -12.01
C LEU A 96 -5.64 -6.78 -12.54
N ARG A 97 -6.16 -5.78 -11.82
CA ARG A 97 -6.08 -4.39 -12.30
C ARG A 97 -4.67 -3.85 -12.32
N LEU A 98 -3.86 -4.19 -11.31
CA LEU A 98 -2.48 -3.76 -11.29
C LEU A 98 -1.67 -4.47 -12.38
N HIS A 99 -1.87 -5.78 -12.54
CA HIS A 99 -1.21 -6.56 -13.58
C HIS A 99 -1.54 -6.05 -14.98
N ILE A 100 -2.82 -5.81 -15.29
CA ILE A 100 -3.23 -5.25 -16.58
C ILE A 100 -2.62 -3.87 -16.79
N LEU A 101 -2.64 -3.00 -15.77
CA LEU A 101 -2.03 -1.69 -15.85
C LEU A 101 -0.53 -1.78 -16.17
N MET A 102 0.18 -2.68 -15.52
CA MET A 102 1.61 -2.90 -15.76
C MET A 102 1.86 -3.38 -17.20
N LYS A 103 1.10 -4.35 -17.66
CA LYS A 103 1.24 -4.89 -19.03
C LYS A 103 0.82 -3.91 -20.13
N ASP A 104 -0.22 -3.08 -19.89
CA ASP A 104 -0.74 -2.16 -20.90
C ASP A 104 0.06 -0.85 -21.02
N HIS A 105 0.64 -0.36 -19.90
CA HIS A 105 1.24 0.98 -19.85
C HIS A 105 2.73 1.01 -19.50
N PHE A 106 3.26 -0.05 -18.89
CA PHE A 106 4.63 -0.04 -18.38
C PHE A 106 5.52 -1.13 -18.99
N GLN A 107 5.00 -2.00 -19.84
CA GLN A 107 5.77 -3.07 -20.49
C GLN A 107 6.94 -2.48 -21.29
N GLY A 108 8.15 -2.96 -21.05
CA GLY A 108 9.37 -2.50 -21.72
C GLY A 108 9.88 -1.13 -21.26
N THR A 109 9.24 -0.52 -20.26
CA THR A 109 9.72 0.76 -19.70
C THR A 109 10.92 0.56 -18.79
N LYS A 110 11.74 1.60 -18.66
CA LYS A 110 12.88 1.62 -17.75
C LYS A 110 12.78 2.84 -16.83
N PRO A 111 13.26 2.76 -15.58
CA PRO A 111 13.23 3.88 -14.67
C PRO A 111 14.11 5.02 -15.19
N SER A 112 13.68 6.25 -14.94
CA SER A 112 14.49 7.43 -15.08
C SER A 112 15.37 7.62 -13.85
N LYS A 113 16.20 8.68 -13.84
CA LYS A 113 16.90 9.09 -12.62
C LYS A 113 15.90 9.23 -11.47
N PRO A 114 16.16 8.62 -10.31
CA PRO A 114 15.28 8.72 -9.15
C PRO A 114 15.12 10.18 -8.72
N VAL A 115 13.88 10.67 -8.74
CA VAL A 115 13.46 11.94 -8.18
C VAL A 115 12.12 11.75 -7.51
N TYR A 116 11.83 12.56 -6.50
CA TYR A 116 10.54 12.50 -5.82
C TYR A 116 9.40 12.76 -6.81
N ASN A 117 8.49 11.79 -6.90
CA ASN A 117 7.29 11.86 -7.74
C ASN A 117 6.09 11.33 -6.95
N TYR A 118 5.30 12.23 -6.38
CA TYR A 118 4.15 11.85 -5.56
C TYR A 118 3.12 11.06 -6.37
N SER A 119 2.96 9.78 -6.04
CA SER A 119 2.15 8.85 -6.82
C SER A 119 1.29 7.93 -5.93
N ALA A 120 0.01 7.82 -6.27
CA ALA A 120 -0.86 6.80 -5.72
C ALA A 120 -0.51 5.40 -6.25
N LEU A 121 0.02 5.32 -7.47
CA LEU A 121 0.38 4.07 -8.12
C LEU A 121 1.50 3.37 -7.37
N THR A 122 2.57 4.09 -7.04
CA THR A 122 3.72 3.55 -6.30
C THR A 122 3.29 2.95 -4.97
N THR A 123 2.42 3.64 -4.23
CA THR A 123 1.88 3.09 -2.96
C THR A 123 1.04 1.83 -3.18
N ASN A 124 0.24 1.79 -4.26
CA ASN A 124 -0.54 0.59 -4.58
C ASN A 124 0.37 -0.57 -4.99
N ILE A 125 1.50 -0.31 -5.66
CA ILE A 125 2.51 -1.33 -5.97
C ILE A 125 3.08 -1.90 -4.68
N ILE A 126 3.53 -1.05 -3.74
CA ILE A 126 4.03 -1.48 -2.43
C ILE A 126 3.00 -2.37 -1.72
N MET A 127 1.76 -1.89 -1.62
CA MET A 127 0.68 -2.64 -0.97
C MET A 127 0.49 -4.04 -1.57
N ASN A 128 0.44 -4.12 -2.90
CA ASN A 128 0.24 -5.39 -3.59
C ASN A 128 1.49 -6.28 -3.55
N TYR A 129 2.68 -5.70 -3.44
CA TYR A 129 3.89 -6.46 -3.17
C TYR A 129 3.86 -7.10 -1.77
N VAL A 130 3.44 -6.36 -0.75
CA VAL A 130 3.22 -6.93 0.60
C VAL A 130 2.19 -8.06 0.56
N ILE A 131 1.07 -7.88 -0.18
CA ILE A 131 0.08 -8.95 -0.37
C ILE A 131 0.70 -10.16 -1.06
N HIS A 132 1.53 -9.95 -2.10
CA HIS A 132 2.25 -11.03 -2.79
C HIS A 132 3.17 -11.79 -1.84
N LYS A 133 3.99 -11.09 -1.07
CA LYS A 133 4.95 -11.68 -0.11
C LYS A 133 4.27 -12.43 1.04
N THR A 134 3.15 -11.93 1.52
CA THR A 134 2.39 -12.56 2.60
C THR A 134 1.46 -13.67 2.11
N GLY A 135 1.04 -13.62 0.84
CA GLY A 135 0.14 -14.62 0.26
C GLY A 135 -1.14 -14.82 1.10
N LYS A 136 -1.39 -16.06 1.51
CA LYS A 136 -2.55 -16.42 2.34
C LYS A 136 -2.56 -15.78 3.74
N ASP A 137 -1.39 -15.35 4.22
CA ASP A 137 -1.23 -14.76 5.56
C ASP A 137 -1.54 -13.25 5.59
N TRP A 138 -1.88 -12.64 4.45
CA TRP A 138 -2.20 -11.21 4.39
C TRP A 138 -3.22 -10.76 5.45
N LYS A 139 -4.33 -11.47 5.58
CA LYS A 139 -5.35 -11.14 6.58
C LYS A 139 -4.85 -11.32 8.01
N LYS A 140 -4.00 -12.33 8.23
CA LYS A 140 -3.36 -12.58 9.53
C LYS A 140 -2.41 -11.44 9.90
N LEU A 141 -1.62 -10.95 8.93
CA LEU A 141 -0.77 -9.78 9.14
C LEU A 141 -1.61 -8.54 9.52
N LEU A 142 -2.67 -8.25 8.78
CA LEU A 142 -3.53 -7.11 9.12
C LEU A 142 -4.15 -7.23 10.51
N HIS A 143 -4.64 -8.42 10.88
CA HIS A 143 -5.16 -8.69 12.22
C HIS A 143 -4.09 -8.46 13.30
N LYS A 144 -2.88 -8.96 13.09
CA LYS A 144 -1.77 -8.76 14.02
C LYS A 144 -1.43 -7.28 14.19
N VAL A 145 -1.39 -6.51 13.09
CA VAL A 145 -1.09 -5.08 13.15
C VAL A 145 -2.21 -4.30 13.82
N PHE A 146 -3.44 -4.40 13.32
CA PHE A 146 -4.50 -3.50 13.74
C PHE A 146 -5.25 -3.97 14.99
N ASN A 147 -5.50 -5.27 15.13
CA ASN A 147 -6.29 -5.77 16.27
C ASN A 147 -5.42 -6.11 17.48
N GLU A 148 -4.28 -6.79 17.29
CA GLU A 148 -3.43 -7.20 18.41
C GLU A 148 -2.49 -6.09 18.87
N HIS A 149 -1.77 -5.44 17.94
CA HIS A 149 -0.78 -4.43 18.27
C HIS A 149 -1.42 -3.04 18.51
N VAL A 150 -2.11 -2.49 17.53
CA VAL A 150 -2.77 -1.17 17.63
C VAL A 150 -3.99 -1.21 18.56
N LYS A 151 -4.68 -2.34 18.65
CA LYS A 151 -5.90 -2.54 19.45
C LYS A 151 -7.05 -1.65 19.01
N VAL A 152 -7.29 -1.59 17.70
CA VAL A 152 -8.47 -0.91 17.15
C VAL A 152 -9.76 -1.48 17.76
N LYS A 153 -10.78 -0.65 17.89
CA LYS A 153 -12.07 -1.04 18.48
C LYS A 153 -13.12 -1.37 17.43
N ASP A 154 -13.01 -0.74 16.28
CA ASP A 154 -13.96 -0.91 15.19
C ASP A 154 -13.34 -1.71 14.06
N ASN A 155 -14.15 -2.09 13.09
CA ASN A 155 -13.67 -2.80 11.91
C ASN A 155 -12.93 -1.82 10.99
N VAL A 156 -11.65 -2.03 10.80
CA VAL A 156 -10.80 -1.23 9.91
C VAL A 156 -10.36 -2.06 8.71
N TYR A 157 -10.20 -1.42 7.54
CA TYR A 157 -9.80 -2.15 6.34
C TYR A 157 -9.20 -1.24 5.28
N PHE A 158 -8.33 -1.80 4.46
CA PHE A 158 -7.95 -1.23 3.18
C PHE A 158 -9.01 -1.54 2.12
N SER A 159 -9.31 -0.57 1.27
CA SER A 159 -10.21 -0.82 0.13
C SER A 159 -9.55 -1.78 -0.87
N THR A 160 -10.39 -2.52 -1.57
CA THR A 160 -9.97 -3.38 -2.67
C THR A 160 -10.56 -2.89 -3.99
N THR A 161 -10.00 -3.32 -5.11
CA THR A 161 -10.52 -2.96 -6.43
C THR A 161 -11.82 -3.70 -6.80
N VAL A 162 -12.14 -4.76 -6.07
CA VAL A 162 -13.37 -5.55 -6.24
C VAL A 162 -14.11 -5.59 -4.92
N LYS A 163 -15.35 -5.10 -4.91
CA LYS A 163 -16.17 -4.93 -3.70
C LYS A 163 -16.46 -6.21 -2.93
N TRP A 164 -16.33 -7.38 -3.54
CA TRP A 164 -16.90 -8.62 -3.03
C TRP A 164 -15.91 -9.75 -2.78
N THR A 165 -14.64 -9.59 -3.15
CA THR A 165 -13.63 -10.59 -2.87
C THR A 165 -12.54 -10.02 -1.97
N ALA A 166 -12.26 -10.70 -0.88
CA ALA A 166 -11.15 -10.39 0.02
C ALA A 166 -9.76 -10.53 -0.64
N GLU A 167 -9.73 -10.83 -1.92
CA GLU A 167 -8.58 -11.22 -2.72
C GLU A 167 -8.29 -10.26 -3.88
N GLY A 168 -8.98 -9.11 -3.94
CA GLY A 168 -8.71 -8.10 -4.98
C GLY A 168 -7.42 -7.31 -4.71
N SER A 169 -6.89 -6.67 -5.75
CA SER A 169 -5.76 -5.76 -5.62
C SER A 169 -6.00 -4.76 -4.49
N GLY A 170 -5.09 -4.71 -3.54
CA GLY A 170 -5.14 -3.76 -2.45
C GLY A 170 -4.98 -2.32 -2.96
N ARG A 171 -5.69 -1.41 -2.34
CA ARG A 171 -5.55 0.04 -2.54
C ARG A 171 -5.19 0.68 -1.22
N TYR A 172 -4.34 1.70 -1.27
CA TYR A 172 -3.90 2.41 -0.08
C TYR A 172 -5.02 3.15 0.69
N SER A 173 -6.21 3.34 0.09
CA SER A 173 -7.35 3.93 0.79
C SER A 173 -7.78 3.04 1.95
N PHE A 174 -7.66 3.55 3.16
CA PHE A 174 -7.99 2.87 4.40
C PHE A 174 -9.23 3.49 5.03
N TYR A 175 -9.97 2.71 5.78
CA TYR A 175 -11.19 3.15 6.45
C TYR A 175 -11.11 2.78 7.93
N ALA A 176 -11.31 3.78 8.78
CA ALA A 176 -11.32 3.65 10.23
C ALA A 176 -12.17 4.76 10.86
N THR A 177 -12.58 4.57 12.11
CA THR A 177 -13.13 5.66 12.91
C THR A 177 -12.02 6.64 13.27
N ARG A 178 -12.38 7.88 13.62
CA ARG A 178 -11.40 8.88 14.07
C ARG A 178 -10.61 8.41 15.29
N TYR A 179 -11.25 7.67 16.19
CA TYR A 179 -10.59 7.15 17.39
C TYR A 179 -9.61 6.03 17.05
N ASP A 180 -9.90 5.21 16.05
CA ASP A 180 -8.96 4.19 15.61
C ASP A 180 -7.79 4.78 14.82
N TYR A 181 -7.99 5.88 14.08
CA TYR A 181 -6.85 6.64 13.54
C TYR A 181 -5.94 7.17 14.66
N LEU A 182 -6.50 7.67 15.77
CA LEU A 182 -5.70 8.10 16.91
C LEU A 182 -4.95 6.93 17.58
N ARG A 183 -5.58 5.74 17.68
CA ARG A 183 -4.91 4.54 18.20
C ARG A 183 -3.75 4.14 17.31
N ILE A 184 -3.95 4.16 15.98
CA ILE A 184 -2.88 3.86 15.02
C ILE A 184 -1.73 4.88 15.18
N ALA A 185 -2.03 6.17 15.20
CA ALA A 185 -1.01 7.20 15.35
C ALA A 185 -0.25 7.05 16.68
N LYS A 186 -0.95 6.75 17.77
CA LYS A 186 -0.33 6.47 19.07
C LYS A 186 0.58 5.23 19.00
N ALA A 187 0.13 4.13 18.39
CA ALA A 187 0.93 2.92 18.26
C ALA A 187 2.21 3.18 17.45
N MET A 188 2.13 3.92 16.34
CA MET A 188 3.31 4.32 15.56
C MET A 188 4.29 5.15 16.39
N LEU A 189 3.78 6.06 17.23
CA LEU A 189 4.59 6.89 18.11
C LEU A 189 5.22 6.05 19.24
N ASP A 190 4.47 5.14 19.84
CA ASP A 190 4.97 4.21 20.85
C ASP A 190 6.07 3.32 20.28
N ASP A 191 5.86 2.79 19.06
CA ASP A 191 6.88 2.00 18.34
C ASP A 191 8.17 2.80 18.15
N TRP A 192 8.04 4.05 17.68
CA TRP A 192 9.17 4.96 17.49
C TRP A 192 9.96 5.18 18.78
N HIS A 193 9.29 5.48 19.87
CA HIS A 193 9.94 5.79 21.15
C HIS A 193 10.55 4.57 21.83
N ASN A 194 9.93 3.40 21.65
CA ASN A 194 10.38 2.17 22.32
C ASN A 194 11.35 1.33 21.46
N ASP A 195 11.79 1.85 20.30
CA ASP A 195 12.72 1.12 19.42
C ASP A 195 12.26 -0.30 19.07
N THR A 196 10.95 -0.50 18.95
CA THR A 196 10.43 -1.78 18.47
C THR A 196 10.95 -2.07 17.07
N CYS A 197 10.74 -3.27 16.55
CA CYS A 197 11.09 -3.56 15.16
C CYS A 197 10.41 -2.58 14.19
N ALA A 198 9.11 -2.32 14.37
CA ALA A 198 8.38 -1.35 13.56
C ALA A 198 8.91 0.08 13.79
N GLY A 199 9.30 0.42 15.01
CA GLY A 199 9.91 1.72 15.33
C GLY A 199 11.25 1.93 14.65
N LYS A 200 12.11 0.93 14.63
CA LYS A 200 13.38 0.98 13.88
C LYS A 200 13.15 1.14 12.38
N TYR A 201 12.16 0.45 11.83
CA TYR A 201 11.74 0.65 10.44
C TYR A 201 11.29 2.09 10.19
N LEU A 202 10.43 2.67 11.05
CA LEU A 202 9.96 4.05 10.92
C LEU A 202 11.13 5.05 10.96
N LYS A 203 12.12 4.84 11.84
CA LYS A 203 13.34 5.66 11.89
C LYS A 203 14.15 5.54 10.61
N THR A 204 14.33 4.34 10.09
CA THR A 204 15.02 4.10 8.81
C THR A 204 14.36 4.86 7.66
N ILE A 205 13.01 4.84 7.56
CA ILE A 205 12.28 5.59 6.54
C ILE A 205 12.47 7.12 6.72
N TYR A 206 12.53 7.60 7.94
CA TYR A 206 12.71 9.02 8.23
C TYR A 206 14.13 9.52 7.88
N GLU A 207 15.14 8.67 8.07
CA GLU A 207 16.56 9.02 7.88
C GLU A 207 17.03 8.90 6.41
N ARG A 208 16.34 8.14 5.59
CA ARG A 208 16.69 7.80 4.20
C ARG A 208 15.75 8.40 3.18
#